data_7d83aa0069951d7350a713b6d2f7ff95
#
_entry.id   7d83aa0069951d7350a713b6d2f7ff95
#
_cell.length_a   1.000
_cell.length_b   1.000
_cell.length_c   1.000
_cell.angle_alpha   90.00
_cell.angle_beta   90.00
_cell.angle_gamma   90.00
#
_symmetry.space_group_name_H-M   'P 1'
#
loop_
_entity.id
_entity.type
_entity.pdbx_description
1 polymer ?
#
loop_
_entity_poly.entity_id
_entity_poly.type
_entity_poly.pdbx_seq_one_letter_code
_entity_poly.pdbx_strand_id
1 'polypeptide(L)'
;LVGTYTDLDALAHQPHAPSSGKGIYGMTLTKDGELVEREVVEALNPAVLIPHSNGKLLYAIVETIQDTGDVLQYSVCENSSLSLVKSFSASGKSTCYLALSPQKDVAIVINYWDAIVDVVHVDEAGQLGEVLQSFKQHYREEGTWRQVTHREDHWTNRQVGPHAHCAHFWKDWVFIPDLGENAIFQYRYDPIKKVLEPDTHIEFEAGSGPRHMVMHPNMDICYVSNELFNTVCVATLDASDPEQEKRRLVPVQYVSTLENREQVSYVSEIKLSPDSRFLYVSNRGDNSLAIFKVLDDGQLERIGLVPTGGKFPRHFSITPCGKAVLIANQDTSTINLFHRDIESGLVRTTGYEYEIPSPNYLRFI
;
A
#
# COMPACT_ATOMS: atom_id res chain seq x y z
N LEU A 1 -11.00 -11.34 1.56
CA LEU A 1 -11.09 -10.92 0.16
C LEU A 1 -9.72 -10.96 -0.50
N VAL A 2 -9.70 -11.36 -1.77
CA VAL A 2 -8.50 -11.37 -2.60
C VAL A 2 -8.78 -10.56 -3.86
N GLY A 3 -8.01 -9.50 -4.09
CA GLY A 3 -7.97 -8.80 -5.36
C GLY A 3 -7.05 -9.53 -6.34
N THR A 4 -7.42 -9.53 -7.61
CA THR A 4 -6.64 -10.17 -8.67
C THR A 4 -6.53 -9.27 -9.90
N TYR A 5 -5.42 -9.31 -10.62
CA TYR A 5 -5.33 -8.65 -11.91
C TYR A 5 -6.03 -9.44 -13.00
N THR A 6 -6.86 -8.75 -13.76
CA THR A 6 -7.76 -9.34 -14.78
C THR A 6 -7.36 -8.96 -16.20
N ASP A 7 -6.73 -7.80 -16.38
CA ASP A 7 -6.13 -7.33 -17.64
C ASP A 7 -4.68 -6.93 -17.34
N LEU A 8 -3.73 -7.81 -17.66
CA LEU A 8 -2.31 -7.62 -17.36
C LEU A 8 -1.66 -6.57 -18.27
N ASP A 9 -2.17 -6.38 -19.47
CA ASP A 9 -1.65 -5.42 -20.46
C ASP A 9 -2.03 -3.97 -20.11
N ALA A 10 -3.06 -3.81 -19.28
CA ALA A 10 -3.50 -2.49 -18.79
C ALA A 10 -2.69 -1.97 -17.60
N LEU A 11 -1.64 -2.67 -17.16
CA LEU A 11 -0.88 -2.35 -15.95
C LEU A 11 0.53 -1.83 -16.27
N ALA A 12 0.94 -0.78 -15.57
CA ALA A 12 2.26 -0.15 -15.74
C ALA A 12 3.43 -1.11 -15.46
N HIS A 13 3.28 -2.05 -14.53
CA HIS A 13 4.35 -2.94 -14.06
C HIS A 13 4.39 -4.29 -14.79
N GLN A 14 3.54 -4.51 -15.80
CA GLN A 14 3.54 -5.69 -16.67
C GLN A 14 3.72 -7.02 -15.91
N PRO A 15 2.71 -7.51 -15.17
CA PRO A 15 2.81 -8.76 -14.41
C PRO A 15 3.19 -9.96 -15.28
N HIS A 16 3.98 -10.89 -14.70
CA HIS A 16 4.38 -12.13 -15.38
C HIS A 16 3.58 -13.35 -14.90
N ALA A 17 2.37 -13.13 -14.38
CA ALA A 17 1.49 -14.21 -13.94
C ALA A 17 1.09 -15.11 -15.10
N PRO A 18 0.97 -16.43 -14.89
CA PRO A 18 0.62 -17.39 -15.95
C PRO A 18 -0.81 -17.22 -16.46
N SER A 19 -1.68 -16.57 -15.68
CA SER A 19 -3.07 -16.32 -16.05
C SER A 19 -3.62 -15.10 -15.30
N SER A 20 -4.61 -14.45 -15.93
CA SER A 20 -5.38 -13.37 -15.32
C SER A 20 -6.43 -13.91 -14.37
N GLY A 21 -6.74 -13.14 -13.31
CA GLY A 21 -7.87 -13.39 -12.44
C GLY A 21 -9.20 -12.95 -13.05
N LYS A 22 -10.25 -12.94 -12.22
CA LYS A 22 -11.60 -12.52 -12.64
C LYS A 22 -12.11 -11.28 -11.91
N GLY A 23 -11.39 -10.83 -10.88
CA GLY A 23 -11.81 -9.72 -10.04
C GLY A 23 -11.55 -9.95 -8.57
N ILE A 24 -12.58 -9.84 -7.73
CA ILE A 24 -12.50 -10.00 -6.28
C ILE A 24 -12.99 -11.39 -5.89
N TYR A 25 -12.13 -12.17 -5.23
CA TYR A 25 -12.48 -13.49 -4.69
C TYR A 25 -12.83 -13.36 -3.21
N GLY A 26 -14.06 -13.73 -2.87
CA GLY A 26 -14.51 -13.92 -1.50
C GLY A 26 -14.06 -15.28 -0.98
N MET A 27 -13.18 -15.30 0.03
CA MET A 27 -12.59 -16.52 0.57
C MET A 27 -12.87 -16.64 2.06
N THR A 28 -13.03 -17.86 2.57
CA THR A 28 -13.02 -18.14 4.00
C THR A 28 -11.76 -18.88 4.38
N LEU A 29 -10.99 -18.32 5.33
CA LEU A 29 -9.91 -19.05 5.98
C LEU A 29 -10.50 -19.89 7.12
N THR A 30 -10.44 -21.20 7.01
CA THR A 30 -10.93 -22.14 8.04
C THR A 30 -9.98 -22.20 9.23
N LYS A 31 -10.40 -22.82 10.32
CA LYS A 31 -9.57 -23.04 11.51
C LYS A 31 -8.40 -23.98 11.23
N ASP A 32 -8.58 -24.88 10.27
CA ASP A 32 -7.57 -25.86 9.87
C ASP A 32 -6.56 -25.29 8.86
N GLY A 33 -6.74 -24.01 8.47
CA GLY A 33 -5.85 -23.30 7.57
C GLY A 33 -6.25 -23.39 6.10
N GLU A 34 -7.38 -23.94 5.74
CA GLU A 34 -7.85 -23.99 4.36
C GLU A 34 -8.48 -22.66 3.92
N LEU A 35 -8.19 -22.24 2.67
CA LEU A 35 -8.90 -21.17 2.00
C LEU A 35 -10.01 -21.77 1.11
N VAL A 36 -11.26 -21.47 1.44
CA VAL A 36 -12.44 -21.93 0.70
C VAL A 36 -13.05 -20.78 -0.06
N GLU A 37 -13.14 -20.89 -1.40
CA GLU A 37 -13.81 -19.92 -2.25
C GLU A 37 -15.32 -19.88 -1.93
N ARG A 38 -15.87 -18.67 -1.84
CA ARG A 38 -17.29 -18.41 -1.60
C ARG A 38 -17.97 -17.78 -2.79
N GLU A 39 -17.31 -16.81 -3.39
CA GLU A 39 -17.81 -16.08 -4.55
C GLU A 39 -16.65 -15.48 -5.35
N VAL A 40 -16.92 -15.17 -6.60
CA VAL A 40 -16.05 -14.35 -7.44
C VAL A 40 -16.88 -13.20 -7.99
N VAL A 41 -16.47 -11.97 -7.70
CA VAL A 41 -17.12 -10.76 -8.21
C VAL A 41 -16.25 -10.18 -9.31
N GLU A 42 -16.80 -10.10 -10.52
CA GLU A 42 -16.09 -9.55 -11.68
C GLU A 42 -15.78 -8.08 -11.45
N ALA A 43 -14.52 -7.71 -11.66
CA ALA A 43 -14.03 -6.34 -11.57
C ALA A 43 -12.74 -6.21 -12.37
N LEU A 44 -12.53 -5.08 -13.04
CA LEU A 44 -11.28 -4.78 -13.73
C LEU A 44 -10.18 -4.46 -12.72
N ASN A 45 -9.10 -5.23 -12.71
CA ASN A 45 -7.87 -4.97 -11.95
C ASN A 45 -8.08 -4.39 -10.54
N PRO A 46 -8.85 -5.05 -9.64
CA PRO A 46 -9.07 -4.54 -8.28
C PRO A 46 -7.76 -4.62 -7.47
N ALA A 47 -7.01 -3.51 -7.45
CA ALA A 47 -5.66 -3.44 -6.90
C ALA A 47 -5.59 -3.19 -5.39
N VAL A 48 -6.62 -2.55 -4.81
CA VAL A 48 -6.71 -2.27 -3.38
C VAL A 48 -8.15 -2.43 -2.91
N LEU A 49 -8.36 -3.08 -1.77
CA LEU A 49 -9.66 -3.35 -1.17
C LEU A 49 -9.74 -2.70 0.21
N ILE A 50 -10.60 -1.71 0.38
CA ILE A 50 -10.72 -0.93 1.62
C ILE A 50 -12.13 -1.04 2.17
N PRO A 51 -12.35 -1.78 3.26
CA PRO A 51 -13.65 -1.80 3.93
C PRO A 51 -13.90 -0.47 4.65
N HIS A 52 -15.09 0.07 4.50
CA HIS A 52 -15.54 1.18 5.30
C HIS A 52 -15.82 0.71 6.75
N SER A 53 -15.57 1.57 7.73
CA SER A 53 -15.69 1.21 9.14
C SER A 53 -17.11 0.88 9.62
N ASN A 54 -18.14 1.24 8.82
CA ASN A 54 -19.51 0.83 9.13
C ASN A 54 -19.76 -0.66 8.86
N GLY A 55 -18.78 -1.37 8.27
CA GLY A 55 -18.88 -2.79 7.91
C GLY A 55 -19.85 -3.08 6.76
N LYS A 56 -20.43 -2.07 6.12
CA LYS A 56 -21.48 -2.23 5.10
C LYS A 56 -20.99 -1.89 3.68
N LEU A 57 -19.85 -1.26 3.55
CA LEU A 57 -19.28 -0.85 2.26
C LEU A 57 -17.83 -1.33 2.10
N LEU A 58 -17.47 -1.63 0.87
CA LEU A 58 -16.11 -1.91 0.42
C LEU A 58 -15.80 -1.01 -0.77
N TYR A 59 -14.64 -0.38 -0.78
CA TYR A 59 -14.08 0.30 -1.95
C TYR A 59 -13.04 -0.61 -2.59
N ALA A 60 -13.17 -0.82 -3.89
CA ALA A 60 -12.18 -1.56 -4.70
C ALA A 60 -11.63 -0.61 -5.77
N ILE A 61 -10.32 -0.44 -5.78
CA ILE A 61 -9.63 0.47 -6.70
C ILE A 61 -9.31 -0.27 -7.97
N VAL A 62 -9.67 0.30 -9.11
CA VAL A 62 -9.36 -0.19 -10.45
C VAL A 62 -8.05 0.43 -10.94
N GLU A 63 -7.02 -0.40 -11.08
CA GLU A 63 -5.72 0.02 -11.62
C GLU A 63 -5.68 -0.19 -13.13
N THR A 64 -5.50 0.91 -13.90
CA THR A 64 -5.32 0.88 -15.36
C THR A 64 -4.50 2.08 -15.82
N ILE A 65 -3.66 1.89 -16.87
CA ILE A 65 -2.96 2.99 -17.57
C ILE A 65 -3.60 3.35 -18.91
N GLN A 66 -4.58 2.54 -19.37
CA GLN A 66 -5.25 2.77 -20.66
C GLN A 66 -6.19 3.96 -20.59
N ASP A 67 -6.86 4.12 -19.43
CA ASP A 67 -7.79 5.21 -19.15
C ASP A 67 -7.58 5.73 -17.71
N THR A 68 -8.40 6.67 -17.26
CA THR A 68 -8.49 7.02 -15.84
C THR A 68 -8.94 5.82 -15.03
N GLY A 69 -8.42 5.68 -13.80
CA GLY A 69 -8.87 4.62 -12.92
C GLY A 69 -10.24 4.87 -12.30
N ASP A 70 -10.80 3.86 -11.70
CA ASP A 70 -12.09 3.93 -11.00
C ASP A 70 -11.97 3.50 -9.54
N VAL A 71 -12.93 3.89 -8.71
CA VAL A 71 -13.20 3.30 -7.41
C VAL A 71 -14.60 2.68 -7.43
N LEU A 72 -14.66 1.36 -7.41
CA LEU A 72 -15.90 0.61 -7.33
C LEU A 72 -16.35 0.52 -5.86
N GLN A 73 -17.62 0.78 -5.61
CA GLN A 73 -18.20 0.72 -4.28
C GLN A 73 -19.18 -0.42 -4.19
N TYR A 74 -18.90 -1.36 -3.30
CA TYR A 74 -19.74 -2.52 -3.07
C TYR A 74 -20.44 -2.44 -1.71
N SER A 75 -21.72 -2.82 -1.65
CA SER A 75 -22.34 -3.18 -0.38
C SER A 75 -21.84 -4.55 0.06
N VAL A 76 -21.56 -4.67 1.35
CA VAL A 76 -21.23 -5.95 2.01
C VAL A 76 -22.49 -6.48 2.66
N CYS A 77 -23.02 -7.59 2.13
CA CYS A 77 -24.22 -8.25 2.65
C CYS A 77 -23.93 -9.05 3.93
N GLU A 78 -24.96 -9.47 4.66
CA GLU A 78 -24.83 -10.25 5.91
C GLU A 78 -24.08 -11.58 5.73
N ASN A 79 -24.17 -12.19 4.53
CA ASN A 79 -23.42 -13.39 4.15
C ASN A 79 -21.99 -13.08 3.63
N SER A 80 -21.55 -11.82 3.79
CA SER A 80 -20.28 -11.29 3.27
C SER A 80 -20.17 -11.28 1.74
N SER A 81 -21.27 -11.45 0.99
CA SER A 81 -21.27 -11.26 -0.46
C SER A 81 -21.22 -9.77 -0.83
N LEU A 82 -20.65 -9.49 -2.02
CA LEU A 82 -20.46 -8.14 -2.52
C LEU A 82 -21.46 -7.83 -3.64
N SER A 83 -22.10 -6.67 -3.56
CA SER A 83 -22.99 -6.16 -4.62
C SER A 83 -22.56 -4.75 -5.02
N LEU A 84 -22.26 -4.55 -6.31
CA LEU A 84 -21.84 -3.24 -6.81
C LEU A 84 -22.96 -2.20 -6.64
N VAL A 85 -22.64 -1.11 -5.95
CA VAL A 85 -23.56 0.00 -5.68
C VAL A 85 -23.30 1.17 -6.60
N LYS A 86 -22.02 1.50 -6.80
CA LYS A 86 -21.61 2.71 -7.52
C LYS A 86 -20.19 2.56 -8.06
N SER A 87 -19.89 3.22 -9.17
CA SER A 87 -18.54 3.52 -9.62
C SER A 87 -18.28 5.01 -9.49
N PHE A 88 -17.06 5.35 -9.14
CA PHE A 88 -16.52 6.71 -9.10
C PHE A 88 -15.29 6.75 -10.00
N SER A 89 -15.26 7.63 -11.01
CA SER A 89 -14.10 7.79 -11.88
C SER A 89 -13.12 8.78 -11.27
N ALA A 90 -11.87 8.33 -11.09
CA ALA A 90 -10.77 9.16 -10.64
C ALA A 90 -10.32 10.12 -11.74
N SER A 91 -9.57 11.18 -11.37
CA SER A 91 -9.08 12.18 -12.33
C SER A 91 -7.78 11.76 -13.03
N GLY A 92 -7.13 10.70 -12.58
CA GLY A 92 -5.81 10.27 -13.07
C GLY A 92 -5.74 8.78 -13.41
N LYS A 93 -4.55 8.36 -13.83
CA LYS A 93 -4.25 6.99 -14.30
C LYS A 93 -3.52 6.14 -13.27
N SER A 94 -3.71 4.83 -13.36
CA SER A 94 -3.13 3.86 -12.43
C SER A 94 -3.51 4.20 -10.98
N THR A 95 -4.82 4.34 -10.72
CA THR A 95 -5.31 4.56 -9.37
C THR A 95 -4.85 3.41 -8.48
N CYS A 96 -4.11 3.72 -7.41
CA CYS A 96 -3.39 2.70 -6.64
C CYS A 96 -3.64 2.77 -5.13
N TYR A 97 -4.30 3.82 -4.64
CA TYR A 97 -4.58 3.95 -3.21
C TYR A 97 -5.82 4.80 -2.92
N LEU A 98 -6.46 4.53 -1.79
CA LEU A 98 -7.51 5.36 -1.20
C LEU A 98 -7.31 5.42 0.32
N ALA A 99 -7.34 6.62 0.88
CA ALA A 99 -7.34 6.84 2.31
C ALA A 99 -8.60 7.62 2.72
N LEU A 100 -9.32 7.11 3.72
CA LEU A 100 -10.43 7.85 4.33
C LEU A 100 -9.91 8.79 5.43
N SER A 101 -10.47 9.99 5.52
CA SER A 101 -10.24 10.89 6.64
C SER A 101 -10.64 10.24 7.98
N PRO A 102 -10.10 10.68 9.12
CA PRO A 102 -10.53 10.18 10.43
C PRO A 102 -12.05 10.33 10.67
N GLN A 103 -12.63 11.42 10.16
CA GLN A 103 -14.07 11.71 10.22
C GLN A 103 -14.87 10.95 9.16
N LYS A 104 -14.18 10.38 8.15
CA LYS A 104 -14.77 9.63 7.02
C LYS A 104 -15.72 10.44 6.14
N ASP A 105 -15.49 11.71 6.07
CA ASP A 105 -16.23 12.66 5.27
C ASP A 105 -15.50 13.08 3.99
N VAL A 106 -14.24 12.65 3.85
CA VAL A 106 -13.47 12.71 2.60
C VAL A 106 -12.64 11.44 2.39
N ALA A 107 -12.38 11.15 1.12
CA ALA A 107 -11.41 10.17 0.66
C ALA A 107 -10.31 10.88 -0.14
N ILE A 108 -9.06 10.49 0.08
CA ILE A 108 -7.95 10.86 -0.80
C ILE A 108 -7.70 9.68 -1.73
N VAL A 109 -7.84 9.93 -3.04
CA VAL A 109 -7.59 8.94 -4.09
C VAL A 109 -6.27 9.27 -4.78
N ILE A 110 -5.37 8.30 -4.85
CA ILE A 110 -4.03 8.46 -5.41
C ILE A 110 -3.96 7.77 -6.76
N ASN A 111 -3.50 8.53 -7.75
CA ASN A 111 -3.27 8.06 -9.11
C ASN A 111 -1.75 8.07 -9.37
N TYR A 112 -1.19 6.87 -9.51
CA TYR A 112 0.26 6.66 -9.53
C TYR A 112 0.94 7.21 -10.79
N TRP A 113 0.32 6.98 -11.96
CA TRP A 113 1.01 7.22 -13.24
C TRP A 113 1.28 8.69 -13.54
N ASP A 114 0.36 9.55 -13.13
CA ASP A 114 0.42 11.00 -13.37
C ASP A 114 0.52 11.82 -12.08
N ALA A 115 0.58 11.12 -10.92
CA ALA A 115 0.63 11.70 -9.58
C ALA A 115 -0.53 12.67 -9.28
N ILE A 116 -1.70 12.41 -9.87
CA ILE A 116 -2.91 13.17 -9.55
C ILE A 116 -3.45 12.69 -8.20
N VAL A 117 -3.74 13.64 -7.34
CA VAL A 117 -4.35 13.44 -6.03
C VAL A 117 -5.73 14.06 -6.05
N ASP A 118 -6.76 13.23 -5.84
CA ASP A 118 -8.14 13.68 -5.70
C ASP A 118 -8.56 13.67 -4.24
N VAL A 119 -9.17 14.76 -3.78
CA VAL A 119 -9.90 14.83 -2.50
C VAL A 119 -11.38 14.74 -2.83
N VAL A 120 -12.04 13.69 -2.39
CA VAL A 120 -13.39 13.31 -2.80
C VAL A 120 -14.31 13.38 -1.58
N HIS A 121 -15.47 14.00 -1.73
CA HIS A 121 -16.49 14.01 -0.69
C HIS A 121 -16.98 12.58 -0.39
N VAL A 122 -17.17 12.27 0.87
CA VAL A 122 -17.81 11.03 1.34
C VAL A 122 -19.04 11.41 2.14
N ASP A 123 -20.19 10.87 1.77
CA ASP A 123 -21.44 11.14 2.47
C ASP A 123 -21.57 10.30 3.77
N GLU A 124 -22.63 10.54 4.53
CA GLU A 124 -22.91 9.85 5.81
C GLU A 124 -23.11 8.33 5.63
N ALA A 125 -23.51 7.87 4.45
CA ALA A 125 -23.61 6.46 4.10
C ALA A 125 -22.28 5.84 3.70
N GLY A 126 -21.23 6.66 3.52
CA GLY A 126 -19.90 6.28 3.07
C GLY A 126 -19.76 6.26 1.54
N GLN A 127 -20.69 6.85 0.78
CA GLN A 127 -20.59 6.87 -0.68
C GLN A 127 -19.71 8.02 -1.16
N LEU A 128 -18.86 7.73 -2.13
CA LEU A 128 -18.05 8.74 -2.80
C LEU A 128 -18.95 9.68 -3.63
N GLY A 129 -18.73 10.96 -3.45
CA GLY A 129 -19.48 12.03 -4.12
C GLY A 129 -18.63 12.77 -5.16
N GLU A 130 -18.67 14.09 -5.09
CA GLU A 130 -17.93 14.99 -5.99
C GLU A 130 -16.45 15.08 -5.62
N VAL A 131 -15.62 15.42 -6.60
CA VAL A 131 -14.21 15.79 -6.37
C VAL A 131 -14.19 17.22 -5.84
N LEU A 132 -13.74 17.38 -4.60
CA LEU A 132 -13.64 18.70 -3.94
C LEU A 132 -12.35 19.42 -4.35
N GLN A 133 -11.29 18.66 -4.58
CA GLN A 133 -10.00 19.16 -5.01
C GLN A 133 -9.30 18.11 -5.84
N SER A 134 -8.63 18.51 -6.93
CA SER A 134 -7.75 17.64 -7.71
C SER A 134 -6.51 18.43 -8.09
N PHE A 135 -5.33 17.83 -7.89
CA PHE A 135 -4.06 18.47 -8.23
C PHE A 135 -3.00 17.42 -8.58
N LYS A 136 -2.00 17.84 -9.37
CA LYS A 136 -0.81 17.05 -9.62
C LYS A 136 0.22 17.32 -8.53
N GLN A 137 0.67 16.25 -7.87
CA GLN A 137 1.73 16.35 -6.87
C GLN A 137 3.10 16.44 -7.57
N HIS A 138 3.83 17.49 -7.36
CA HIS A 138 5.22 17.66 -7.81
C HIS A 138 5.87 18.87 -7.13
N TYR A 139 7.21 18.87 -7.03
CA TYR A 139 7.97 20.05 -6.61
C TYR A 139 9.13 20.38 -7.55
N ARG A 140 9.53 19.46 -8.42
CA ARG A 140 10.61 19.68 -9.39
C ARG A 140 10.05 20.25 -10.70
N GLU A 141 10.83 21.11 -11.35
CA GLU A 141 10.47 21.61 -12.66
C GLU A 141 10.54 20.49 -13.72
N GLU A 142 9.61 20.49 -14.66
CA GLU A 142 9.62 19.55 -15.78
C GLU A 142 10.98 19.56 -16.51
N GLY A 143 11.52 18.39 -16.78
CA GLY A 143 12.84 18.21 -17.43
C GLY A 143 14.03 18.22 -16.48
N THR A 144 13.86 18.49 -15.18
CA THR A 144 14.95 18.45 -14.18
C THR A 144 15.08 17.06 -13.52
N TRP A 145 14.26 16.10 -13.92
CA TRP A 145 14.29 14.72 -13.44
C TRP A 145 15.63 14.08 -13.77
N ARG A 146 16.39 13.72 -12.76
CA ARG A 146 17.58 12.92 -12.93
C ARG A 146 17.19 11.46 -12.87
N GLN A 147 17.44 10.71 -13.94
CA GLN A 147 17.49 9.25 -13.84
C GLN A 147 18.57 8.89 -12.83
N VAL A 148 18.18 8.50 -11.65
CA VAL A 148 19.09 7.91 -10.67
C VAL A 148 19.06 6.42 -10.88
N THR A 149 19.77 5.95 -11.90
CA THR A 149 19.85 4.54 -12.21
C THR A 149 21.19 4.01 -11.77
N HIS A 150 21.20 3.26 -10.69
CA HIS A 150 22.32 2.38 -10.37
C HIS A 150 22.14 0.98 -10.98
N ARG A 151 21.04 0.73 -11.71
CA ARG A 151 20.69 -0.56 -12.29
C ARG A 151 20.09 -0.38 -13.68
N GLU A 152 20.64 -1.09 -14.65
CA GLU A 152 20.18 -1.16 -16.04
C GLU A 152 19.02 -2.17 -16.16
N ASP A 153 17.91 -1.95 -15.47
CA ASP A 153 16.70 -2.73 -15.67
C ASP A 153 15.59 -1.87 -16.28
N HIS A 154 14.59 -2.49 -16.89
CA HIS A 154 13.48 -1.79 -17.55
C HIS A 154 12.56 -1.02 -16.56
N TRP A 155 12.82 -1.12 -15.26
CA TRP A 155 12.17 -0.37 -14.19
C TRP A 155 12.81 1.00 -13.92
N THR A 156 13.91 1.31 -14.58
CA THR A 156 14.73 2.52 -14.35
C THR A 156 13.99 3.82 -14.65
N ASN A 157 12.94 3.78 -15.48
CA ASN A 157 12.18 4.95 -15.89
C ASN A 157 11.16 5.42 -14.85
N ARG A 158 11.07 4.79 -13.66
CA ARG A 158 10.09 5.17 -12.63
C ARG A 158 10.44 6.43 -11.85
N GLN A 159 11.57 7.09 -12.17
CA GLN A 159 11.98 8.36 -11.57
C GLN A 159 12.20 9.45 -12.62
N VAL A 160 11.49 9.39 -13.73
CA VAL A 160 11.45 10.43 -14.77
C VAL A 160 10.25 11.38 -14.63
N GLY A 161 9.47 11.21 -13.58
CA GLY A 161 8.29 12.02 -13.25
C GLY A 161 7.77 11.67 -11.85
N PRO A 162 6.81 12.44 -11.33
CA PRO A 162 6.19 12.15 -10.04
C PRO A 162 5.33 10.90 -10.11
N HIS A 163 5.35 10.12 -9.03
CA HIS A 163 4.59 8.87 -8.87
C HIS A 163 4.12 8.73 -7.43
N ALA A 164 3.05 9.45 -7.07
CA ALA A 164 2.40 9.32 -5.77
C ALA A 164 1.88 7.89 -5.58
N HIS A 165 2.08 7.29 -4.39
CA HIS A 165 1.79 5.86 -4.25
C HIS A 165 0.83 5.50 -3.12
N CYS A 166 0.77 6.25 -2.05
CA CYS A 166 -0.23 6.09 -0.99
C CYS A 166 -0.53 7.43 -0.32
N ALA A 167 -1.53 7.46 0.54
CA ALA A 167 -1.83 8.59 1.41
C ALA A 167 -2.08 8.09 2.82
N HIS A 168 -1.63 8.85 3.81
CA HIS A 168 -1.84 8.50 5.21
C HIS A 168 -2.23 9.73 6.03
N PHE A 169 -3.42 9.67 6.65
CA PHE A 169 -3.84 10.67 7.62
C PHE A 169 -3.16 10.43 8.97
N TRP A 170 -2.62 11.50 9.55
CA TRP A 170 -2.10 11.49 10.90
C TRP A 170 -2.43 12.81 11.60
N LYS A 171 -3.40 12.77 12.51
CA LYS A 171 -4.00 13.99 13.11
C LYS A 171 -4.53 14.91 11.99
N ASP A 172 -4.09 16.17 11.95
CA ASP A 172 -4.47 17.17 10.94
C ASP A 172 -3.54 17.16 9.70
N TRP A 173 -2.67 16.16 9.60
CA TRP A 173 -1.71 16.04 8.50
C TRP A 173 -2.04 14.89 7.57
N VAL A 174 -1.66 15.05 6.32
CA VAL A 174 -1.66 14.00 5.32
C VAL A 174 -0.27 13.87 4.73
N PHE A 175 0.24 12.66 4.74
CA PHE A 175 1.53 12.32 4.13
C PHE A 175 1.29 11.51 2.87
N ILE A 176 1.92 11.93 1.77
CA ILE A 176 1.82 11.26 0.46
C ILE A 176 3.24 10.97 -0.04
N PRO A 177 3.74 9.74 0.11
CA PRO A 177 4.97 9.30 -0.52
C PRO A 177 4.89 9.36 -2.03
N ASP A 178 5.95 9.84 -2.66
CA ASP A 178 6.12 9.90 -4.10
C ASP A 178 7.41 9.21 -4.51
N LEU A 179 7.26 8.08 -5.20
CA LEU A 179 8.37 7.25 -5.62
C LEU A 179 9.28 7.97 -6.63
N GLY A 180 8.67 8.70 -7.57
CA GLY A 180 9.38 9.41 -8.62
C GLY A 180 10.14 10.62 -8.10
N GLU A 181 9.54 11.36 -7.18
CA GLU A 181 10.13 12.54 -6.55
C GLU A 181 11.19 12.21 -5.49
N ASN A 182 11.28 10.95 -5.03
CA ASN A 182 12.08 10.58 -3.85
C ASN A 182 11.72 11.39 -2.61
N ALA A 183 10.46 11.68 -2.41
CA ALA A 183 10.01 12.56 -1.34
C ALA A 183 8.71 12.06 -0.70
N ILE A 184 8.45 12.53 0.51
CA ILE A 184 7.13 12.48 1.11
C ILE A 184 6.61 13.90 1.16
N PHE A 185 5.47 14.13 0.53
CA PHE A 185 4.76 15.40 0.61
C PHE A 185 3.91 15.43 1.85
N GLN A 186 3.93 16.56 2.52
CA GLN A 186 3.16 16.83 3.73
C GLN A 186 2.14 17.93 3.42
N TYR A 187 0.89 17.62 3.71
CA TYR A 187 -0.23 18.54 3.55
C TYR A 187 -0.92 18.74 4.89
N ARG A 188 -1.47 19.91 5.10
CA ARG A 188 -2.41 20.17 6.19
C ARG A 188 -3.83 19.89 5.68
N TYR A 189 -4.57 19.06 6.39
CA TYR A 189 -5.98 18.83 6.10
C TYR A 189 -6.84 19.90 6.78
N ASP A 190 -7.59 20.68 6.00
CA ASP A 190 -8.60 21.60 6.50
C ASP A 190 -9.95 20.88 6.57
N PRO A 191 -10.46 20.50 7.76
CA PRO A 191 -11.69 19.74 7.88
C PRO A 191 -12.95 20.57 7.58
N ILE A 192 -12.85 21.89 7.56
CA ILE A 192 -13.99 22.79 7.26
C ILE A 192 -14.14 22.93 5.74
N LYS A 193 -13.05 23.25 5.06
CA LYS A 193 -13.03 23.37 3.60
C LYS A 193 -12.97 22.01 2.90
N LYS A 194 -12.56 20.95 3.63
CA LYS A 194 -12.32 19.61 3.12
C LYS A 194 -11.30 19.56 1.97
N VAL A 195 -10.18 20.25 2.15
CA VAL A 195 -9.07 20.33 1.19
C VAL A 195 -7.74 20.06 1.83
N LEU A 196 -6.76 19.73 0.99
CA LEU A 196 -5.35 19.63 1.36
C LEU A 196 -4.62 20.92 1.04
N GLU A 197 -4.06 21.57 2.04
CA GLU A 197 -3.21 22.74 1.89
C GLU A 197 -1.73 22.28 1.89
N PRO A 198 -0.94 22.58 0.83
CA PRO A 198 0.46 22.22 0.79
C PRO A 198 1.23 22.82 1.97
N ASP A 199 2.08 22.02 2.62
CA ASP A 199 2.91 22.51 3.71
C ASP A 199 4.40 22.41 3.35
N THR A 200 4.92 21.19 3.23
CA THR A 200 6.33 20.92 2.92
C THR A 200 6.51 19.56 2.25
N HIS A 201 7.73 19.24 1.89
CA HIS A 201 8.11 17.88 1.51
C HIS A 201 9.42 17.50 2.21
N ILE A 202 9.63 16.20 2.36
CA ILE A 202 10.82 15.61 2.97
C ILE A 202 11.51 14.80 1.88
N GLU A 203 12.71 15.24 1.49
CA GLU A 203 13.50 14.52 0.49
C GLU A 203 14.18 13.30 1.09
N PHE A 204 14.17 12.22 0.32
CA PHE A 204 14.91 11.00 0.58
C PHE A 204 16.15 10.94 -0.30
N GLU A 205 17.09 10.06 0.03
CA GLU A 205 18.25 9.80 -0.83
C GLU A 205 17.77 9.44 -2.24
N ALA A 206 18.41 10.03 -3.25
CA ALA A 206 18.06 9.83 -4.65
C ALA A 206 18.14 8.33 -5.02
N GLY A 207 17.10 7.79 -5.60
CA GLY A 207 16.94 6.36 -5.89
C GLY A 207 16.23 5.56 -4.80
N SER A 208 15.84 6.17 -3.67
CA SER A 208 15.09 5.48 -2.59
C SER A 208 13.74 4.98 -3.05
N GLY A 209 12.93 5.84 -3.67
CA GLY A 209 11.58 5.54 -4.12
C GLY A 209 10.63 5.21 -2.98
N PRO A 210 10.28 6.19 -2.11
CA PRO A 210 9.31 5.95 -1.03
C PRO A 210 7.95 5.56 -1.61
N ARG A 211 7.36 4.49 -1.07
CA ARG A 211 6.19 3.82 -1.65
C ARG A 211 4.98 3.82 -0.70
N HIS A 212 5.03 2.98 0.30
CA HIS A 212 4.00 2.85 1.33
C HIS A 212 4.56 3.28 2.68
N MET A 213 3.67 3.65 3.59
CA MET A 213 4.04 3.99 4.95
C MET A 213 3.00 3.46 5.95
N VAL A 214 3.43 3.27 7.19
CA VAL A 214 2.57 2.91 8.31
C VAL A 214 2.98 3.69 9.55
N MET A 215 1.99 4.28 10.23
CA MET A 215 2.22 5.00 11.48
C MET A 215 2.21 4.03 12.65
N HIS A 216 3.11 4.21 13.61
CA HIS A 216 3.04 3.49 14.87
C HIS A 216 1.86 4.02 15.70
N PRO A 217 0.96 3.16 16.23
CA PRO A 217 -0.27 3.65 16.87
C PRO A 217 -0.04 4.42 18.17
N ASN A 218 1.08 4.17 18.87
CA ASN A 218 1.36 4.72 20.20
C ASN A 218 2.62 5.61 20.26
N MET A 219 3.33 5.81 19.14
CA MET A 219 4.52 6.63 19.03
C MET A 219 4.40 7.58 17.85
N ASP A 220 4.96 8.77 17.95
CA ASP A 220 5.05 9.74 16.84
C ASP A 220 6.14 9.31 15.84
N ILE A 221 6.00 8.08 15.30
CA ILE A 221 6.94 7.40 14.41
C ILE A 221 6.18 6.82 13.23
N CYS A 222 6.78 6.90 12.05
CA CYS A 222 6.32 6.18 10.87
C CYS A 222 7.44 5.32 10.27
N TYR A 223 7.03 4.28 9.57
CA TYR A 223 7.88 3.38 8.80
C TYR A 223 7.52 3.52 7.33
N VAL A 224 8.50 3.83 6.51
CA VAL A 224 8.33 4.06 5.06
C VAL A 224 9.10 3.01 4.29
N SER A 225 8.42 2.30 3.41
CA SER A 225 9.08 1.37 2.49
C SER A 225 9.67 2.11 1.31
N ASN A 226 10.98 1.99 1.10
CA ASN A 226 11.70 2.56 -0.04
C ASN A 226 11.84 1.47 -1.10
N GLU A 227 10.99 1.53 -2.13
CA GLU A 227 10.83 0.45 -3.09
C GLU A 227 12.11 0.13 -3.86
N LEU A 228 12.84 1.16 -4.30
CA LEU A 228 13.96 0.99 -5.22
C LEU A 228 15.28 0.65 -4.49
N PHE A 229 15.43 1.09 -3.24
CA PHE A 229 16.62 0.81 -2.42
C PHE A 229 16.48 -0.43 -1.52
N ASN A 230 15.28 -1.04 -1.49
CA ASN A 230 15.01 -2.18 -0.61
C ASN A 230 15.35 -1.89 0.85
N THR A 231 14.86 -0.75 1.36
CA THR A 231 15.04 -0.34 2.74
C THR A 231 13.71 0.05 3.38
N VAL A 232 13.68 0.06 4.70
CA VAL A 232 12.67 0.76 5.50
C VAL A 232 13.35 1.99 6.10
N CYS A 233 12.73 3.15 5.91
CA CYS A 233 13.07 4.35 6.66
C CYS A 233 12.20 4.42 7.90
N VAL A 234 12.82 4.62 9.07
CA VAL A 234 12.14 5.03 10.29
C VAL A 234 12.21 6.54 10.36
N ALA A 235 11.08 7.21 10.47
CA ALA A 235 11.01 8.66 10.61
C ALA A 235 10.18 9.05 11.85
N THR A 236 10.68 10.04 12.58
CA THR A 236 9.98 10.64 13.72
C THR A 236 9.28 11.91 13.30
N LEU A 237 8.23 12.28 14.02
CA LEU A 237 7.61 13.59 13.88
C LEU A 237 8.30 14.56 14.83
N ASP A 238 9.11 15.45 14.28
CA ASP A 238 9.76 16.49 15.06
C ASP A 238 8.71 17.51 15.56
N ALA A 239 8.57 17.59 16.86
CA ALA A 239 7.74 18.55 17.56
C ALA A 239 8.60 19.56 18.36
N SER A 240 9.91 19.63 18.10
CA SER A 240 10.87 20.37 18.94
C SER A 240 10.76 21.89 18.80
N ASP A 241 10.03 22.40 17.82
CA ASP A 241 9.80 23.83 17.64
C ASP A 241 8.40 24.22 18.13
N PRO A 242 8.25 24.74 19.36
CA PRO A 242 6.95 25.14 19.90
C PRO A 242 6.32 26.36 19.21
N GLU A 243 7.10 27.14 18.44
CA GLU A 243 6.60 28.30 17.67
C GLU A 243 6.26 27.91 16.23
N GLN A 244 6.71 26.73 15.76
CA GLN A 244 6.34 26.24 14.46
C GLN A 244 5.13 25.31 14.60
N GLU A 245 4.01 25.74 14.09
CA GLU A 245 2.84 24.90 13.80
C GLU A 245 3.19 23.76 12.81
N LYS A 246 4.46 23.63 12.43
CA LYS A 246 4.98 22.73 11.40
C LYS A 246 5.69 21.53 12.02
N ARG A 247 4.96 20.45 12.17
CA ARG A 247 5.56 19.15 12.48
C ARG A 247 6.15 18.57 11.21
N ARG A 248 7.42 18.14 11.23
CA ARG A 248 8.09 17.53 10.09
C ARG A 248 8.46 16.08 10.39
N LEU A 249 8.35 15.24 9.37
CA LEU A 249 8.95 13.92 9.42
C LEU A 249 10.46 14.06 9.29
N VAL A 250 11.19 13.47 10.24
CA VAL A 250 12.66 13.45 10.26
C VAL A 250 13.11 12.00 10.18
N PRO A 251 13.79 11.59 9.10
CA PRO A 251 14.41 10.28 9.01
C PRO A 251 15.45 10.08 10.11
N VAL A 252 15.35 8.97 10.86
CA VAL A 252 16.27 8.65 11.96
C VAL A 252 17.02 7.34 11.75
N GLN A 253 16.49 6.45 10.88
CA GLN A 253 17.13 5.16 10.58
C GLN A 253 16.77 4.67 9.17
N TYR A 254 17.70 4.01 8.50
CA TYR A 254 17.46 3.23 7.28
C TYR A 254 17.94 1.79 7.52
N VAL A 255 17.02 0.82 7.33
CA VAL A 255 17.33 -0.61 7.53
C VAL A 255 17.06 -1.37 6.23
N SER A 256 18.02 -2.21 5.81
CA SER A 256 17.84 -3.04 4.62
C SER A 256 16.79 -4.14 4.85
N THR A 257 15.93 -4.35 3.84
CA THR A 257 15.00 -5.48 3.78
C THR A 257 15.65 -6.75 3.22
N LEU A 258 16.86 -6.66 2.65
CA LEU A 258 17.59 -7.74 2.00
C LEU A 258 18.89 -8.07 2.74
N GLU A 259 19.35 -9.31 2.63
CA GLU A 259 20.71 -9.71 3.02
C GLU A 259 21.73 -9.26 1.97
N ASN A 260 21.48 -9.59 0.71
CA ASN A 260 22.28 -9.14 -0.42
C ASN A 260 21.62 -7.90 -1.06
N ARG A 261 22.23 -6.74 -0.84
CA ARG A 261 21.71 -5.45 -1.36
C ARG A 261 21.90 -5.28 -2.87
N GLU A 262 22.73 -6.09 -3.49
CA GLU A 262 22.97 -6.04 -4.95
C GLU A 262 21.91 -6.82 -5.74
N GLN A 263 21.10 -7.61 -5.05
CA GLN A 263 20.03 -8.36 -5.70
C GLN A 263 18.96 -7.41 -6.24
N VAL A 264 18.54 -7.65 -7.49
CA VAL A 264 17.40 -6.91 -8.09
C VAL A 264 16.13 -7.31 -7.35
N SER A 265 15.60 -6.37 -6.60
CA SER A 265 14.39 -6.54 -5.80
C SER A 265 13.71 -5.19 -5.58
N TYR A 266 12.43 -5.22 -5.24
CA TYR A 266 11.59 -4.05 -5.04
C TYR A 266 10.69 -4.27 -3.84
N VAL A 267 10.82 -3.43 -2.82
CA VAL A 267 9.91 -3.49 -1.67
C VAL A 267 8.48 -3.26 -2.13
N SER A 268 7.54 -3.98 -1.55
CA SER A 268 6.12 -3.81 -1.85
C SER A 268 5.33 -3.39 -0.61
N GLU A 269 4.64 -4.31 0.02
CA GLU A 269 3.78 -4.03 1.17
C GLU A 269 4.58 -3.93 2.46
N ILE A 270 4.12 -3.05 3.35
CA ILE A 270 4.64 -2.84 4.70
C ILE A 270 3.50 -2.85 5.71
N LYS A 271 3.60 -3.65 6.77
CA LYS A 271 2.58 -3.73 7.82
C LYS A 271 3.20 -3.94 9.20
N LEU A 272 2.65 -3.24 10.20
CA LEU A 272 2.84 -3.60 11.60
C LEU A 272 2.00 -4.83 11.97
N SER A 273 2.50 -5.62 12.90
CA SER A 273 1.67 -6.62 13.57
C SER A 273 0.55 -5.95 14.38
N PRO A 274 -0.55 -6.66 14.68
CA PRO A 274 -1.65 -6.08 15.47
C PRO A 274 -1.24 -5.54 16.84
N ASP A 275 -0.18 -6.10 17.44
CA ASP A 275 0.40 -5.67 18.71
C ASP A 275 1.50 -4.60 18.53
N SER A 276 1.79 -4.19 17.29
CA SER A 276 2.79 -3.19 16.89
C SER A 276 4.24 -3.48 17.33
N ARG A 277 4.52 -4.69 17.82
CA ARG A 277 5.86 -5.11 18.25
C ARG A 277 6.77 -5.52 17.09
N PHE A 278 6.19 -5.80 15.92
CA PHE A 278 6.92 -6.26 14.74
C PHE A 278 6.43 -5.58 13.47
N LEU A 279 7.36 -5.37 12.56
CA LEU A 279 7.10 -4.85 11.22
C LEU A 279 7.47 -5.90 10.16
N TYR A 280 6.65 -6.03 9.15
CA TYR A 280 6.83 -6.97 8.04
C TYR A 280 6.87 -6.20 6.72
N VAL A 281 7.73 -6.66 5.80
CA VAL A 281 7.92 -6.03 4.50
C VAL A 281 8.14 -7.10 3.43
N SER A 282 7.37 -7.07 2.34
CA SER A 282 7.54 -8.00 1.23
C SER A 282 8.50 -7.46 0.17
N ASN A 283 9.36 -8.33 -0.39
CA ASN A 283 10.37 -8.02 -1.40
C ASN A 283 10.07 -8.76 -2.70
N ARG A 284 9.70 -8.02 -3.75
CA ARG A 284 9.45 -8.54 -5.09
C ARG A 284 10.77 -8.68 -5.84
N GLY A 285 11.09 -9.86 -6.34
CA GLY A 285 12.39 -10.19 -6.94
C GLY A 285 13.22 -11.09 -6.05
N ASP A 286 13.54 -10.67 -4.83
CA ASP A 286 14.08 -11.55 -3.77
C ASP A 286 13.05 -12.60 -3.32
N ASN A 287 11.76 -12.27 -3.46
CA ASN A 287 10.64 -13.14 -3.14
C ASN A 287 10.64 -13.57 -1.68
N SER A 288 10.88 -12.62 -0.80
CA SER A 288 10.98 -12.81 0.64
C SER A 288 10.07 -11.88 1.43
N LEU A 289 9.86 -12.24 2.70
CA LEU A 289 9.27 -11.41 3.73
C LEU A 289 10.35 -11.05 4.75
N ALA A 290 10.71 -9.78 4.83
CA ALA A 290 11.60 -9.26 5.86
C ALA A 290 10.81 -8.99 7.14
N ILE A 291 11.39 -9.35 8.30
CA ILE A 291 10.79 -9.27 9.61
C ILE A 291 11.68 -8.42 10.51
N PHE A 292 11.07 -7.40 11.11
CA PHE A 292 11.75 -6.49 12.01
C PHE A 292 11.07 -6.49 13.38
N LYS A 293 11.88 -6.44 14.42
CA LYS A 293 11.44 -6.10 15.77
C LYS A 293 11.40 -4.59 15.90
N VAL A 294 10.31 -4.07 16.46
CA VAL A 294 10.20 -2.67 16.86
C VAL A 294 10.79 -2.54 18.26
N LEU A 295 11.81 -1.69 18.41
CA LEU A 295 12.49 -1.41 19.67
C LEU A 295 11.69 -0.37 20.48
N ASP A 296 12.05 -0.19 21.75
CA ASP A 296 11.35 0.72 22.68
C ASP A 296 11.41 2.19 22.23
N ASP A 297 12.43 2.56 21.45
CA ASP A 297 12.57 3.89 20.82
C ASP A 297 11.94 3.97 19.42
N GLY A 298 11.29 2.90 18.97
CA GLY A 298 10.67 2.77 17.68
C GLY A 298 11.62 2.46 16.52
N GLN A 299 12.92 2.35 16.76
CA GLN A 299 13.86 1.89 15.76
C GLN A 299 13.61 0.41 15.42
N LEU A 300 14.16 -0.05 14.31
CA LEU A 300 13.97 -1.39 13.79
C LEU A 300 15.24 -2.23 13.87
N GLU A 301 15.08 -3.46 14.35
CA GLU A 301 16.09 -4.51 14.24
C GLU A 301 15.56 -5.62 13.33
N ARG A 302 16.28 -5.94 12.23
CA ARG A 302 15.88 -7.07 11.38
C ARG A 302 16.19 -8.37 12.07
N ILE A 303 15.15 -9.17 12.35
CA ILE A 303 15.23 -10.43 13.05
C ILE A 303 15.01 -11.66 12.14
N GLY A 304 14.56 -11.44 10.89
CA GLY A 304 14.33 -12.53 9.95
C GLY A 304 14.16 -12.07 8.51
N LEU A 305 14.42 -13.02 7.61
CA LEU A 305 14.13 -12.93 6.18
C LEU A 305 13.72 -14.34 5.74
N VAL A 306 12.49 -14.50 5.25
CA VAL A 306 11.95 -15.83 4.89
C VAL A 306 11.41 -15.82 3.47
N PRO A 307 11.65 -16.89 2.68
CA PRO A 307 11.05 -17.04 1.35
C PRO A 307 9.52 -17.05 1.44
N THR A 308 8.83 -16.41 0.47
CA THR A 308 7.36 -16.33 0.44
C THR A 308 6.67 -17.54 -0.16
N GLY A 309 7.43 -18.51 -0.68
CA GLY A 309 6.89 -19.70 -1.32
C GLY A 309 6.48 -19.51 -2.78
N GLY A 310 6.59 -18.29 -3.31
CA GLY A 310 6.23 -17.98 -4.68
C GLY A 310 7.02 -16.78 -5.21
N LYS A 311 6.60 -16.22 -6.35
CA LYS A 311 7.27 -15.10 -7.00
C LYS A 311 6.43 -13.84 -6.96
N PHE A 312 7.12 -12.70 -6.79
CA PHE A 312 6.56 -11.37 -6.80
C PHE A 312 5.48 -11.16 -5.71
N PRO A 313 5.86 -11.26 -4.40
CA PRO A 313 4.93 -11.08 -3.28
C PRO A 313 4.47 -9.61 -3.22
N ARG A 314 3.38 -9.28 -3.96
CA ARG A 314 2.90 -7.91 -4.10
C ARG A 314 2.23 -7.41 -2.83
N HIS A 315 1.51 -8.28 -2.15
CA HIS A 315 0.80 -7.93 -0.92
C HIS A 315 0.79 -9.11 0.06
N PHE A 316 0.69 -8.81 1.34
CA PHE A 316 0.43 -9.79 2.38
C PHE A 316 -0.57 -9.22 3.40
N SER A 317 -1.20 -10.11 4.14
CA SER A 317 -2.10 -9.71 5.23
C SER A 317 -1.86 -10.58 6.45
N ILE A 318 -1.84 -9.92 7.61
CA ILE A 318 -1.77 -10.60 8.92
C ILE A 318 -3.20 -10.81 9.40
N THR A 319 -3.51 -12.01 9.90
CA THR A 319 -4.84 -12.28 10.45
C THR A 319 -5.16 -11.34 11.63
N PRO A 320 -6.43 -10.98 11.86
CA PRO A 320 -6.79 -10.11 12.99
C PRO A 320 -6.30 -10.61 14.35
N CYS A 321 -6.24 -11.93 14.55
CA CYS A 321 -5.68 -12.54 15.77
C CYS A 321 -4.13 -12.51 15.83
N GLY A 322 -3.46 -12.07 14.78
CA GLY A 322 -2.00 -11.97 14.69
C GLY A 322 -1.24 -13.28 14.55
N LYS A 323 -1.92 -14.44 14.40
CA LYS A 323 -1.29 -15.78 14.43
C LYS A 323 -0.87 -16.32 13.08
N ALA A 324 -1.31 -15.69 11.98
CA ALA A 324 -0.96 -16.14 10.64
C ALA A 324 -0.74 -14.97 9.69
N VAL A 325 0.03 -15.22 8.63
CA VAL A 325 0.29 -14.31 7.52
C VAL A 325 -0.06 -15.02 6.22
N LEU A 326 -0.88 -14.39 5.39
CA LEU A 326 -1.13 -14.82 4.03
C LEU A 326 -0.34 -13.92 3.09
N ILE A 327 0.35 -14.50 2.11
CA ILE A 327 1.18 -13.78 1.15
C ILE A 327 0.69 -14.06 -0.26
N ALA A 328 0.34 -13.01 -0.99
CA ALA A 328 -0.08 -13.06 -2.38
C ALA A 328 1.13 -12.95 -3.30
N ASN A 329 1.50 -14.04 -3.93
CA ASN A 329 2.60 -14.16 -4.90
C ASN A 329 2.03 -14.03 -6.31
N GLN A 330 2.06 -12.81 -6.86
CA GLN A 330 1.40 -12.43 -8.10
C GLN A 330 1.83 -13.29 -9.28
N ASP A 331 3.16 -13.46 -9.49
CA ASP A 331 3.71 -14.06 -10.70
C ASP A 331 3.71 -15.61 -10.67
N THR A 332 3.47 -16.22 -9.51
CA THR A 332 3.22 -17.68 -9.41
C THR A 332 1.75 -18.02 -9.28
N SER A 333 0.87 -16.99 -9.20
CA SER A 333 -0.59 -17.20 -9.02
C SER A 333 -0.90 -18.02 -7.77
N THR A 334 -0.21 -17.74 -6.66
CA THR A 334 -0.38 -18.48 -5.41
C THR A 334 -0.59 -17.56 -4.20
N ILE A 335 -1.32 -18.07 -3.22
CA ILE A 335 -1.35 -17.52 -1.87
C ILE A 335 -0.77 -18.55 -0.92
N ASN A 336 0.27 -18.19 -0.19
CA ASN A 336 0.91 -19.06 0.79
C ASN A 336 0.54 -18.64 2.21
N LEU A 337 0.24 -19.62 3.07
CA LEU A 337 -0.10 -19.42 4.47
C LEU A 337 1.10 -19.70 5.35
N PHE A 338 1.40 -18.77 6.25
CA PHE A 338 2.46 -18.88 7.26
C PHE A 338 1.87 -18.80 8.66
N HIS A 339 2.37 -19.61 9.57
CA HIS A 339 2.14 -19.42 10.99
C HIS A 339 3.04 -18.29 11.50
N ARG A 340 2.50 -17.37 12.27
CA ARG A 340 3.26 -16.32 12.99
C ARG A 340 3.32 -16.64 14.48
N ASP A 341 4.52 -16.69 15.02
CA ASP A 341 4.74 -16.72 16.46
C ASP A 341 4.55 -15.30 17.03
N ILE A 342 3.62 -15.12 17.94
CA ILE A 342 3.26 -13.80 18.48
C ILE A 342 4.39 -13.22 19.33
N GLU A 343 5.14 -14.06 20.04
CA GLU A 343 6.18 -13.61 20.98
C GLU A 343 7.46 -13.21 20.27
N SER A 344 7.91 -14.01 19.32
CA SER A 344 9.14 -13.76 18.57
C SER A 344 8.93 -12.93 17.29
N GLY A 345 7.69 -12.82 16.77
CA GLY A 345 7.37 -12.19 15.49
C GLY A 345 7.78 -13.02 14.27
N LEU A 346 8.51 -14.13 14.47
CA LEU A 346 8.98 -14.96 13.36
C LEU A 346 7.83 -15.71 12.69
N VAL A 347 7.97 -15.93 11.38
CA VAL A 347 7.00 -16.69 10.61
C VAL A 347 7.63 -17.96 10.07
N ARG A 348 6.82 -19.01 9.94
CA ARG A 348 7.20 -20.29 9.36
C ARG A 348 6.11 -20.78 8.40
N THR A 349 6.51 -21.39 7.31
CA THR A 349 5.55 -21.97 6.37
C THR A 349 4.69 -23.04 7.05
N THR A 350 3.42 -23.07 6.70
CA THR A 350 2.49 -24.14 7.06
C THR A 350 2.49 -25.26 6.04
N GLY A 351 3.05 -25.03 4.84
CA GLY A 351 2.96 -25.90 3.68
C GLY A 351 1.67 -25.71 2.87
N TYR A 352 0.71 -24.91 3.36
CA TYR A 352 -0.50 -24.60 2.58
C TYR A 352 -0.20 -23.57 1.51
N GLU A 353 -0.55 -23.92 0.27
CA GLU A 353 -0.48 -23.08 -0.92
C GLU A 353 -1.82 -23.19 -1.66
N TYR A 354 -2.34 -22.04 -2.10
CA TYR A 354 -3.62 -21.94 -2.80
C TYR A 354 -3.41 -21.28 -4.15
N GLU A 355 -3.92 -21.91 -5.20
CA GLU A 355 -3.88 -21.34 -6.54
C GLU A 355 -4.99 -20.30 -6.71
N ILE A 356 -4.62 -19.05 -6.93
CA ILE A 356 -5.50 -17.96 -7.32
C ILE A 356 -4.79 -17.14 -8.39
N PRO A 357 -5.38 -16.95 -9.59
CA PRO A 357 -4.72 -16.27 -10.68
C PRO A 357 -4.36 -14.83 -10.33
N SER A 358 -3.08 -14.45 -10.54
CA SER A 358 -2.55 -13.10 -10.39
C SER A 358 -3.02 -12.35 -9.13
N PRO A 359 -2.88 -12.91 -7.90
CA PRO A 359 -3.37 -12.27 -6.68
C PRO A 359 -2.49 -11.06 -6.36
N ASN A 360 -3.13 -9.91 -6.13
CA ASN A 360 -2.43 -8.64 -5.93
C ASN A 360 -2.72 -7.98 -4.58
N TYR A 361 -3.83 -8.33 -3.94
CA TYR A 361 -4.25 -7.74 -2.67
C TYR A 361 -4.99 -8.73 -1.78
N LEU A 362 -4.79 -8.64 -0.47
CA LEU A 362 -5.43 -9.48 0.55
C LEU A 362 -6.06 -8.60 1.63
N ARG A 363 -7.33 -8.83 1.97
CA ARG A 363 -8.02 -8.09 3.01
C ARG A 363 -8.94 -8.99 3.83
N PHE A 364 -8.74 -8.98 5.15
CA PHE A 364 -9.72 -9.52 6.09
C PHE A 364 -10.85 -8.51 6.33
N ILE A 365 -12.09 -8.98 6.34
CA ILE A 365 -13.28 -8.20 6.64
C ILE A 365 -14.10 -8.89 7.73
#